data_f25b3fa3dd19740b3d2ec7c328877538
#
_entry.id   f25b3fa3dd19740b3d2ec7c328877538
#
_cell.length_a   1.000
_cell.length_b   1.000
_cell.length_c   1.000
_cell.angle_alpha   90.00
_cell.angle_beta   90.00
_cell.angle_gamma   90.00
#
_symmetry.space_group_name_H-M   'P 1'
#
loop_
_entity.id
_entity.type
_entity.pdbx_description
1 polymer ?
#
loop_
_entity_poly.entity_id
_entity_poly.type
_entity_poly.pdbx_seq_one_letter_code
_entity_poly.pdbx_strand_id
1 'polypeptide(L)'
;MSVLLEVNHLKISARKDDDSLTPIVKGVSFNVARGEVIALIGESGSGKTTIALSALGYTKPGLEFTGGQVRLEGEDIITMASDQLRALRGQRVAYLAQSAAATFNPALTIGEQVTESCVLHNILTQKQADERAEFLYRALELPDPDQLGKRYPHQVSGGQLQRLMAATALCGKPDLLVLDEPTTALDVTTQIEVLKAFKSVIKQEGSAAIYVTHDLSVVAQIADHIVVLYAGEV
;
A
#
# COMPACT_ATOMS: atom_id res chain seq x y z
N MET A 1 -13.91 -5.45 16.58
CA MET A 1 -12.69 -5.70 15.81
C MET A 1 -11.55 -4.98 16.51
N SER A 2 -10.35 -5.56 16.57
CA SER A 2 -9.19 -4.88 17.19
C SER A 2 -8.63 -3.84 16.24
N VAL A 3 -8.26 -2.67 16.77
CA VAL A 3 -7.58 -1.63 16.00
C VAL A 3 -6.18 -2.12 15.64
N LEU A 4 -5.82 -2.02 14.36
CA LEU A 4 -4.49 -2.36 13.85
C LEU A 4 -3.61 -1.12 13.75
N LEU A 5 -4.11 -0.06 13.11
CA LEU A 5 -3.41 1.20 12.94
C LEU A 5 -4.17 2.33 13.62
N GLU A 6 -3.46 3.13 14.42
CA GLU A 6 -3.98 4.35 15.03
C GLU A 6 -3.16 5.55 14.53
N VAL A 7 -3.82 6.52 13.95
CA VAL A 7 -3.24 7.80 13.60
C VAL A 7 -3.87 8.85 14.51
N ASN A 8 -3.06 9.50 15.37
CA ASN A 8 -3.53 10.39 16.39
C ASN A 8 -2.90 11.78 16.24
N HIS A 9 -3.70 12.79 15.90
CA HIS A 9 -3.30 14.20 15.74
C HIS A 9 -2.03 14.39 14.91
N LEU A 10 -1.87 13.58 13.85
CA LEU A 10 -0.70 13.55 12.98
C LEU A 10 -0.46 14.92 12.35
N LYS A 11 0.76 15.46 12.54
CA LYS A 11 1.22 16.71 11.93
C LYS A 11 2.49 16.45 11.13
N ILE A 12 2.50 16.91 9.88
CA ILE A 12 3.65 16.84 8.99
C ILE A 12 3.82 18.21 8.34
N SER A 13 5.05 18.72 8.31
CA SER A 13 5.37 20.02 7.71
C SER A 13 6.47 19.88 6.67
N ALA A 14 6.46 20.78 5.70
CA ALA A 14 7.56 20.98 4.76
C ALA A 14 8.56 21.97 5.32
N ARG A 15 9.85 21.63 5.28
CA ARG A 15 10.95 22.55 5.61
C ARG A 15 11.29 23.35 4.36
N LYS A 16 11.27 24.68 4.48
CA LYS A 16 11.69 25.61 3.43
C LYS A 16 13.19 25.90 3.51
N ASP A 17 13.72 26.55 2.48
CA ASP A 17 15.14 26.95 2.41
C ASP A 17 15.55 27.92 3.51
N ASP A 18 14.61 28.67 4.09
CA ASP A 18 14.80 29.58 5.23
C ASP A 18 14.61 28.90 6.58
N ASP A 19 14.59 27.55 6.63
CA ASP A 19 14.30 26.73 7.80
C ASP A 19 12.88 26.89 8.41
N SER A 20 12.02 27.70 7.82
CA SER A 20 10.63 27.79 8.25
C SER A 20 9.83 26.54 7.89
N LEU A 21 8.83 26.22 8.72
CA LEU A 21 7.96 25.06 8.55
C LEU A 21 6.60 25.48 8.01
N THR A 22 6.19 24.83 6.89
CA THR A 22 4.86 25.01 6.33
C THR A 22 4.03 23.74 6.60
N PRO A 23 2.92 23.83 7.35
CA PRO A 23 2.08 22.67 7.65
C PRO A 23 1.45 22.08 6.39
N ILE A 24 1.64 20.76 6.19
CA ILE A 24 1.02 19.96 5.11
C ILE A 24 -0.11 19.09 5.68
N VAL A 25 0.11 18.46 6.84
CA VAL A 25 -0.91 17.69 7.60
C VAL A 25 -1.06 18.37 8.95
N LYS A 26 -2.32 18.68 9.33
CA LYS A 26 -2.62 19.64 10.41
C LYS A 26 -3.37 19.02 11.60
N GLY A 27 -3.04 17.78 11.97
CA GLY A 27 -3.63 17.13 13.14
C GLY A 27 -4.71 16.11 12.78
N VAL A 28 -4.44 15.31 11.76
CA VAL A 28 -5.35 14.27 11.27
C VAL A 28 -5.39 13.08 12.23
N SER A 29 -6.60 12.57 12.49
CA SER A 29 -6.82 11.39 13.34
C SER A 29 -7.78 10.41 12.67
N PHE A 30 -7.44 9.13 12.65
CA PHE A 30 -8.31 8.02 12.25
C PHE A 30 -7.72 6.69 12.72
N ASN A 31 -8.54 5.64 12.71
CA ASN A 31 -8.12 4.29 13.05
C ASN A 31 -8.47 3.33 11.91
N VAL A 32 -7.70 2.25 11.79
CA VAL A 32 -7.98 1.15 10.85
C VAL A 32 -8.00 -0.15 11.65
N ALA A 33 -9.10 -0.89 11.54
CA ALA A 33 -9.23 -2.21 12.18
C ALA A 33 -8.65 -3.32 11.29
N ARG A 34 -8.37 -4.49 11.87
CA ARG A 34 -7.98 -5.66 11.08
C ARG A 34 -9.10 -6.07 10.12
N GLY A 35 -8.72 -6.36 8.89
CA GLY A 35 -9.64 -6.73 7.80
C GLY A 35 -10.45 -5.58 7.22
N GLU A 36 -10.17 -4.33 7.62
CA GLU A 36 -10.86 -3.12 7.19
C GLU A 36 -10.10 -2.42 6.08
N VAL A 37 -10.83 -1.85 5.12
CA VAL A 37 -10.30 -0.97 4.08
C VAL A 37 -10.80 0.45 4.33
N ILE A 38 -9.89 1.37 4.64
CA ILE A 38 -10.19 2.78 4.77
C ILE A 38 -9.75 3.54 3.49
N ALA A 39 -10.62 4.38 2.94
CA ALA A 39 -10.27 5.23 1.82
C ALA A 39 -9.90 6.64 2.28
N LEU A 40 -8.74 7.14 1.85
CA LEU A 40 -8.36 8.55 1.97
C LEU A 40 -8.70 9.25 0.66
N ILE A 41 -9.66 10.17 0.70
CA ILE A 41 -10.11 10.93 -0.47
C ILE A 41 -9.89 12.43 -0.29
N GLY A 42 -9.82 13.16 -1.39
CA GLY A 42 -9.66 14.61 -1.40
C GLY A 42 -8.97 15.10 -2.66
N GLU A 43 -8.85 16.41 -2.82
CA GLU A 43 -8.19 17.02 -3.97
C GLU A 43 -6.68 16.70 -4.03
N SER A 44 -6.07 16.89 -5.20
CA SER A 44 -4.62 16.82 -5.34
C SER A 44 -3.96 17.83 -4.40
N GLY A 45 -2.91 17.40 -3.67
CA GLY A 45 -2.23 18.25 -2.69
C GLY A 45 -2.89 18.30 -1.30
N SER A 46 -4.02 17.62 -1.05
CA SER A 46 -4.66 17.61 0.27
C SER A 46 -3.90 16.81 1.35
N GLY A 47 -2.81 16.13 1.00
CA GLY A 47 -1.97 15.38 1.95
C GLY A 47 -2.23 13.87 2.01
N LYS A 48 -3.11 13.30 1.19
CA LYS A 48 -3.48 11.86 1.18
C LYS A 48 -2.28 10.92 1.17
N THR A 49 -1.46 11.02 0.14
CA THR A 49 -0.24 10.19 0.00
C THR A 49 0.72 10.40 1.17
N THR A 50 0.87 11.65 1.66
CA THR A 50 1.73 11.95 2.81
C THR A 50 1.25 11.25 4.08
N ILE A 51 -0.06 11.28 4.34
CA ILE A 51 -0.68 10.58 5.47
C ILE A 51 -0.55 9.06 5.29
N ALA A 52 -0.84 8.53 4.11
CA ALA A 52 -0.72 7.10 3.83
C ALA A 52 0.72 6.59 4.03
N LEU A 53 1.73 7.33 3.58
CA LEU A 53 3.14 7.00 3.76
C LEU A 53 3.59 7.06 5.22
N SER A 54 2.91 7.85 6.08
CA SER A 54 3.21 7.89 7.51
C SER A 54 2.99 6.54 8.20
N ALA A 55 2.08 5.71 7.68
CA ALA A 55 1.86 4.33 8.16
C ALA A 55 3.06 3.39 7.91
N LEU A 56 4.04 3.82 7.08
CA LEU A 56 5.33 3.14 6.91
C LEU A 56 6.44 3.82 7.76
N GLY A 57 6.12 4.81 8.60
CA GLY A 57 7.12 5.65 9.25
C GLY A 57 7.98 6.42 8.24
N TYR A 58 7.40 6.82 7.10
CA TYR A 58 8.13 7.49 6.02
C TYR A 58 7.49 8.84 5.66
N THR A 59 8.33 9.82 5.44
CA THR A 59 7.97 11.09 4.80
C THR A 59 8.80 11.29 3.54
N LYS A 60 8.25 11.99 2.54
CA LYS A 60 9.01 12.37 1.36
C LYS A 60 10.15 13.33 1.74
N PRO A 61 11.26 13.40 0.97
CA PRO A 61 12.33 14.37 1.19
C PRO A 61 11.78 15.79 1.31
N GLY A 62 12.26 16.55 2.28
CA GLY A 62 11.79 17.89 2.61
C GLY A 62 10.54 17.96 3.50
N LEU A 63 9.95 16.82 3.85
CA LEU A 63 8.87 16.74 4.84
C LEU A 63 9.39 16.10 6.13
N GLU A 64 8.83 16.54 7.26
CA GLU A 64 9.15 15.98 8.57
C GLU A 64 7.92 15.83 9.44
N PHE A 65 7.93 14.84 10.33
CA PHE A 65 6.92 14.68 11.37
C PHE A 65 7.10 15.80 12.40
N THR A 66 6.06 16.62 12.60
CA THR A 66 6.09 17.75 13.54
C THR A 66 5.16 17.57 14.74
N GLY A 67 4.44 16.45 14.81
CA GLY A 67 3.61 16.12 15.96
C GLY A 67 2.64 14.98 15.68
N GLY A 68 1.99 14.54 16.75
CA GLY A 68 1.07 13.40 16.72
C GLY A 68 1.79 12.07 16.81
N GLN A 69 1.06 10.98 16.56
CA GLN A 69 1.53 9.60 16.66
C GLN A 69 0.92 8.74 15.55
N VAL A 70 1.68 7.76 15.10
CA VAL A 70 1.20 6.68 14.23
C VAL A 70 1.58 5.36 14.90
N ARG A 71 0.59 4.60 15.35
CA ARG A 71 0.81 3.33 16.06
C ARG A 71 0.30 2.15 15.27
N LEU A 72 1.14 1.15 15.09
CA LEU A 72 0.75 -0.16 14.56
C LEU A 72 0.73 -1.16 15.74
N GLU A 73 -0.45 -1.68 16.07
CA GLU A 73 -0.65 -2.55 17.26
C GLU A 73 -0.08 -1.95 18.55
N GLY A 74 -0.26 -0.64 18.74
CA GLY A 74 0.20 0.08 19.93
C GLY A 74 1.66 0.56 19.88
N GLU A 75 2.48 0.09 18.94
CA GLU A 75 3.88 0.53 18.76
C GLU A 75 3.94 1.79 17.90
N ASP A 76 4.57 2.85 18.39
CA ASP A 76 4.69 4.13 17.67
C ASP A 76 5.76 4.06 16.58
N ILE A 77 5.29 4.00 15.32
CA ILE A 77 6.13 3.85 14.13
C ILE A 77 7.06 5.07 13.93
N ILE A 78 6.60 6.28 14.29
CA ILE A 78 7.37 7.52 14.03
C ILE A 78 8.68 7.53 14.85
N THR A 79 8.68 6.91 16.01
CA THR A 79 9.83 6.87 16.93
C THR A 79 10.72 5.65 16.77
N MET A 80 10.38 4.72 15.87
CA MET A 80 11.17 3.51 15.62
C MET A 80 12.56 3.82 15.05
N ALA A 81 13.54 3.02 15.44
CA ALA A 81 14.87 3.05 14.84
C ALA A 81 14.86 2.54 13.39
N SER A 82 15.87 2.90 12.60
CA SER A 82 15.90 2.61 11.15
C SER A 82 15.87 1.11 10.82
N ASP A 83 16.45 0.27 11.65
CA ASP A 83 16.45 -1.20 11.52
C ASP A 83 15.05 -1.78 11.80
N GLN A 84 14.37 -1.28 12.83
CA GLN A 84 12.97 -1.64 13.14
C GLN A 84 12.02 -1.23 12.02
N LEU A 85 12.17 -0.01 11.47
CA LEU A 85 11.39 0.45 10.32
C LEU A 85 11.64 -0.39 9.07
N ARG A 86 12.89 -0.85 8.86
CA ARG A 86 13.21 -1.73 7.73
C ARG A 86 12.53 -3.08 7.87
N ALA A 87 12.54 -3.67 9.06
CA ALA A 87 11.84 -4.92 9.36
C ALA A 87 10.32 -4.77 9.20
N LEU A 88 9.75 -3.69 9.72
CA LEU A 88 8.33 -3.39 9.59
C LEU A 88 7.88 -3.31 8.12
N ARG A 89 8.61 -2.56 7.28
CA ARG A 89 8.31 -2.37 5.85
C ARG A 89 8.49 -3.64 5.02
N GLY A 90 9.30 -4.58 5.45
CA GLY A 90 9.52 -5.85 4.75
C GLY A 90 8.53 -6.94 5.14
N GLN A 91 7.96 -6.86 6.35
CA GLN A 91 7.19 -7.95 6.94
C GLN A 91 5.74 -7.60 7.26
N ARG A 92 5.49 -6.40 7.80
CA ARG A 92 4.18 -6.05 8.39
C ARG A 92 3.40 -5.03 7.58
N VAL A 93 4.08 -4.11 6.89
CA VAL A 93 3.44 -3.08 6.07
C VAL A 93 3.98 -3.13 4.66
N ALA A 94 3.09 -3.26 3.68
CA ALA A 94 3.45 -3.20 2.26
C ALA A 94 2.87 -1.95 1.59
N TYR A 95 3.63 -1.39 0.65
CA TYR A 95 3.25 -0.22 -0.13
C TYR A 95 3.12 -0.58 -1.61
N LEU A 96 2.02 -0.17 -2.20
CA LEU A 96 1.72 -0.34 -3.60
C LEU A 96 1.64 1.04 -4.26
N ALA A 97 2.64 1.32 -5.11
CA ALA A 97 2.79 2.60 -5.78
C ALA A 97 1.82 2.79 -6.95
N GLN A 98 1.66 4.02 -7.40
CA GLN A 98 0.76 4.40 -8.48
C GLN A 98 1.09 3.74 -9.83
N SER A 99 2.37 3.51 -10.15
CA SER A 99 2.81 3.03 -11.47
C SER A 99 3.42 1.63 -11.41
N ALA A 100 2.67 0.64 -11.88
CA ALA A 100 3.17 -0.74 -12.02
C ALA A 100 4.34 -0.83 -13.02
N ALA A 101 4.27 -0.11 -14.14
CA ALA A 101 5.32 -0.14 -15.16
C ALA A 101 6.68 0.36 -14.66
N ALA A 102 6.68 1.29 -13.69
CA ALA A 102 7.91 1.81 -13.09
C ALA A 102 8.44 0.91 -11.96
N THR A 103 7.64 -0.02 -11.46
CA THR A 103 8.00 -0.89 -10.33
C THR A 103 8.78 -2.12 -10.77
N PHE A 104 8.43 -2.70 -11.93
CA PHE A 104 9.05 -3.94 -12.40
C PHE A 104 10.33 -3.69 -13.20
N ASN A 105 11.37 -4.47 -12.87
CA ASN A 105 12.60 -4.53 -13.65
C ASN A 105 12.36 -5.42 -14.90
N PRO A 106 12.50 -4.90 -16.13
CA PRO A 106 12.25 -5.67 -17.35
C PRO A 106 13.24 -6.82 -17.60
N ALA A 107 14.38 -6.84 -16.90
CA ALA A 107 15.41 -7.87 -17.03
C ALA A 107 15.20 -9.09 -16.14
N LEU A 108 14.28 -9.03 -15.18
CA LEU A 108 13.94 -10.11 -14.26
C LEU A 108 12.57 -10.71 -14.58
N THR A 109 12.39 -12.00 -14.28
CA THR A 109 11.09 -12.63 -14.42
C THR A 109 10.09 -12.11 -13.38
N ILE A 110 8.81 -12.26 -13.67
CA ILE A 110 7.73 -11.87 -12.76
C ILE A 110 7.82 -12.64 -11.44
N GLY A 111 8.07 -13.95 -11.49
CA GLY A 111 8.18 -14.79 -10.30
C GLY A 111 9.29 -14.35 -9.37
N GLU A 112 10.49 -14.08 -9.89
CA GLU A 112 11.62 -13.57 -9.12
C GLU A 112 11.23 -12.28 -8.36
N GLN A 113 10.57 -11.33 -9.02
CA GLN A 113 10.22 -10.04 -8.43
C GLN A 113 9.07 -10.14 -7.43
N VAL A 114 8.07 -10.99 -7.68
CA VAL A 114 6.93 -11.19 -6.77
C VAL A 114 7.38 -11.85 -5.47
N THR A 115 8.35 -12.76 -5.52
CA THR A 115 8.80 -13.53 -4.36
C THR A 115 9.99 -12.90 -3.62
N GLU A 116 10.71 -11.95 -4.24
CA GLU A 116 11.95 -11.37 -3.74
C GLU A 116 11.85 -10.89 -2.29
N SER A 117 10.87 -10.06 -1.98
CA SER A 117 10.72 -9.49 -0.63
C SER A 117 10.51 -10.56 0.43
N CYS A 118 9.68 -11.57 0.15
CA CYS A 118 9.37 -12.64 1.10
C CYS A 118 10.59 -13.49 1.41
N VAL A 119 11.41 -13.77 0.40
CA VAL A 119 12.63 -14.59 0.55
C VAL A 119 13.75 -13.78 1.19
N LEU A 120 13.95 -12.53 0.75
CA LEU A 120 14.98 -11.64 1.30
C LEU A 120 14.80 -11.38 2.80
N HIS A 121 13.55 -11.18 3.23
CA HIS A 121 13.23 -10.98 4.64
C HIS A 121 13.02 -12.27 5.44
N ASN A 122 13.30 -13.45 4.84
CA ASN A 122 13.14 -14.76 5.46
C ASN A 122 11.72 -15.03 6.01
N ILE A 123 10.70 -14.45 5.37
CA ILE A 123 9.29 -14.68 5.69
C ILE A 123 8.86 -16.05 5.19
N LEU A 124 9.28 -16.39 3.98
CA LEU A 124 9.00 -17.65 3.30
C LEU A 124 10.29 -18.23 2.70
N THR A 125 10.39 -19.54 2.63
CA THR A 125 11.38 -20.21 1.76
C THR A 125 11.03 -19.97 0.30
N GLN A 126 11.98 -20.09 -0.64
CA GLN A 126 11.71 -19.88 -2.07
C GLN A 126 10.52 -20.74 -2.55
N LYS A 127 10.49 -22.05 -2.18
CA LYS A 127 9.39 -22.92 -2.55
C LYS A 127 8.02 -22.44 -2.05
N GLN A 128 7.95 -22.00 -0.78
CA GLN A 128 6.73 -21.47 -0.20
C GLN A 128 6.30 -20.14 -0.85
N ALA A 129 7.27 -19.30 -1.23
CA ALA A 129 7.02 -18.05 -1.91
C ALA A 129 6.49 -18.29 -3.35
N ASP A 130 7.03 -19.28 -4.06
CA ASP A 130 6.55 -19.68 -5.40
C ASP A 130 5.11 -20.22 -5.33
N GLU A 131 4.82 -21.13 -4.41
CA GLU A 131 3.45 -21.64 -4.17
C GLU A 131 2.48 -20.52 -3.79
N ARG A 132 2.95 -19.57 -2.99
CA ARG A 132 2.18 -18.39 -2.60
C ARG A 132 1.92 -17.44 -3.77
N ALA A 133 2.91 -17.20 -4.62
CA ALA A 133 2.77 -16.39 -5.82
C ALA A 133 1.73 -16.98 -6.78
N GLU A 134 1.77 -18.28 -7.04
CA GLU A 134 0.77 -18.96 -7.87
C GLU A 134 -0.65 -18.86 -7.28
N PHE A 135 -0.80 -19.03 -5.96
CA PHE A 135 -2.07 -18.80 -5.28
C PHE A 135 -2.61 -17.39 -5.54
N LEU A 136 -1.74 -16.36 -5.38
CA LEU A 136 -2.10 -14.96 -5.60
C LEU A 136 -2.43 -14.68 -7.08
N TYR A 137 -1.73 -15.29 -8.03
CA TYR A 137 -2.05 -15.16 -9.46
C TYR A 137 -3.47 -15.67 -9.77
N ARG A 138 -3.86 -16.80 -9.16
CA ARG A 138 -5.23 -17.31 -9.29
C ARG A 138 -6.25 -16.42 -8.61
N ALA A 139 -5.98 -16.00 -7.37
CA ALA A 139 -6.88 -15.14 -6.59
C ALA A 139 -7.08 -13.74 -7.20
N LEU A 140 -6.08 -13.24 -7.93
CA LEU A 140 -6.12 -11.97 -8.67
C LEU A 140 -6.57 -12.15 -10.12
N GLU A 141 -7.10 -13.33 -10.49
CA GLU A 141 -7.65 -13.64 -11.82
C GLU A 141 -6.65 -13.37 -12.96
N LEU A 142 -5.38 -13.68 -12.73
CA LEU A 142 -4.34 -13.57 -13.75
C LEU A 142 -4.34 -14.81 -14.66
N PRO A 143 -4.19 -14.63 -15.98
CA PRO A 143 -4.18 -15.77 -16.93
C PRO A 143 -2.91 -16.62 -16.78
N ASP A 144 -3.05 -17.92 -17.06
CA ASP A 144 -1.96 -18.90 -17.04
C ASP A 144 -1.11 -18.87 -15.75
N PRO A 145 -1.72 -18.93 -14.56
CA PRO A 145 -1.04 -18.67 -13.27
C PRO A 145 0.19 -19.58 -13.07
N ASP A 146 0.18 -20.81 -13.57
CA ASP A 146 1.27 -21.78 -13.43
C ASP A 146 2.50 -21.44 -14.30
N GLN A 147 2.34 -20.62 -15.34
CA GLN A 147 3.43 -20.21 -16.24
C GLN A 147 3.78 -18.71 -16.10
N LEU A 148 2.92 -17.94 -15.42
CA LEU A 148 3.02 -16.50 -15.36
C LEU A 148 4.33 -16.02 -14.71
N GLY A 149 4.78 -16.71 -13.66
CA GLY A 149 6.03 -16.41 -12.98
C GLY A 149 7.28 -16.49 -13.86
N LYS A 150 7.24 -17.24 -14.96
CA LYS A 150 8.35 -17.39 -15.92
C LYS A 150 8.37 -16.29 -16.97
N ARG A 151 7.31 -15.49 -17.08
CA ARG A 151 7.24 -14.37 -18.03
C ARG A 151 8.00 -13.16 -17.52
N TYR A 152 8.37 -12.29 -18.45
CA TYR A 152 8.95 -10.99 -18.18
C TYR A 152 7.87 -9.89 -18.18
N PRO A 153 8.10 -8.74 -17.54
CA PRO A 153 7.12 -7.64 -17.47
C PRO A 153 6.58 -7.17 -18.83
N HIS A 154 7.42 -7.18 -19.85
CA HIS A 154 7.03 -6.77 -21.22
C HIS A 154 6.14 -7.78 -21.96
N GLN A 155 5.92 -8.98 -21.40
CA GLN A 155 5.09 -10.05 -21.96
C GLN A 155 3.66 -10.07 -21.40
N VAL A 156 3.30 -9.11 -20.58
CA VAL A 156 1.99 -9.00 -19.93
C VAL A 156 1.38 -7.62 -20.17
N SER A 157 0.05 -7.50 -20.05
CA SER A 157 -0.65 -6.24 -20.22
C SER A 157 -0.46 -5.32 -18.98
N GLY A 158 -0.76 -4.01 -19.15
CA GLY A 158 -0.71 -3.05 -18.03
C GLY A 158 -1.61 -3.43 -16.86
N GLY A 159 -2.82 -3.93 -17.13
CA GLY A 159 -3.74 -4.42 -16.10
C GLY A 159 -3.22 -5.68 -15.39
N GLN A 160 -2.53 -6.56 -16.11
CA GLN A 160 -1.85 -7.72 -15.51
C GLN A 160 -0.68 -7.26 -14.63
N LEU A 161 0.13 -6.28 -15.06
CA LEU A 161 1.21 -5.72 -14.25
C LEU A 161 0.69 -5.10 -12.95
N GLN A 162 -0.46 -4.42 -12.97
CA GLN A 162 -1.06 -3.88 -11.75
C GLN A 162 -1.53 -4.97 -10.79
N ARG A 163 -2.16 -6.03 -11.29
CA ARG A 163 -2.51 -7.20 -10.46
C ARG A 163 -1.27 -7.91 -9.92
N LEU A 164 -0.20 -7.98 -10.71
CA LEU A 164 1.09 -8.54 -10.29
C LEU A 164 1.77 -7.70 -9.20
N MET A 165 1.68 -6.37 -9.29
CA MET A 165 2.15 -5.48 -8.25
C MET A 165 1.40 -5.71 -6.92
N ALA A 166 0.09 -5.99 -6.98
CA ALA A 166 -0.66 -6.42 -5.80
C ALA A 166 -0.20 -7.80 -5.28
N ALA A 167 0.08 -8.76 -6.18
CA ALA A 167 0.64 -10.04 -5.78
C ALA A 167 1.97 -9.86 -5.03
N THR A 168 2.85 -8.98 -5.52
CA THR A 168 4.12 -8.64 -4.87
C THR A 168 3.88 -8.10 -3.45
N ALA A 169 2.97 -7.14 -3.28
CA ALA A 169 2.66 -6.56 -1.98
C ALA A 169 2.03 -7.56 -1.00
N LEU A 170 1.21 -8.49 -1.51
CA LEU A 170 0.48 -9.49 -0.71
C LEU A 170 1.28 -10.77 -0.45
N CYS A 171 2.41 -11.00 -1.14
CA CYS A 171 3.18 -12.23 -1.03
C CYS A 171 3.64 -12.50 0.41
N GLY A 172 4.12 -11.45 1.10
CA GLY A 172 4.58 -11.50 2.49
C GLY A 172 3.47 -11.57 3.55
N LYS A 173 2.20 -11.61 3.16
CA LYS A 173 1.04 -11.54 4.08
C LYS A 173 1.13 -10.35 5.06
N PRO A 174 1.24 -9.12 4.58
CA PRO A 174 1.35 -7.96 5.45
C PRO A 174 0.08 -7.77 6.30
N ASP A 175 0.25 -7.23 7.51
CA ASP A 175 -0.86 -6.80 8.35
C ASP A 175 -1.61 -5.62 7.72
N LEU A 176 -0.86 -4.67 7.14
CA LEU A 176 -1.37 -3.43 6.54
C LEU A 176 -0.86 -3.23 5.12
N LEU A 177 -1.77 -2.91 4.21
CA LEU A 177 -1.48 -2.50 2.83
C LEU A 177 -1.73 -1.00 2.67
N VAL A 178 -0.78 -0.30 2.07
CA VAL A 178 -0.95 1.10 1.64
C VAL A 178 -1.01 1.12 0.12
N LEU A 179 -2.16 1.49 -0.43
CA LEU A 179 -2.48 1.45 -1.85
C LEU A 179 -2.62 2.89 -2.36
N ASP A 180 -1.63 3.40 -3.09
CA ASP A 180 -1.61 4.79 -3.56
C ASP A 180 -2.03 4.85 -5.04
N GLU A 181 -3.31 5.13 -5.28
CA GLU A 181 -3.94 5.20 -6.61
C GLU A 181 -3.63 3.99 -7.53
N PRO A 182 -3.76 2.75 -7.06
CA PRO A 182 -3.22 1.57 -7.75
C PRO A 182 -3.96 1.22 -9.06
N THR A 183 -5.06 1.87 -9.38
CA THR A 183 -5.89 1.56 -10.56
C THR A 183 -6.06 2.72 -11.53
N THR A 184 -5.39 3.85 -11.33
CA THR A 184 -5.57 5.09 -12.11
C THR A 184 -5.26 4.93 -13.61
N ALA A 185 -4.39 3.98 -13.98
CA ALA A 185 -4.01 3.72 -15.37
C ALA A 185 -4.88 2.67 -16.09
N LEU A 186 -5.96 2.19 -15.44
CA LEU A 186 -6.84 1.16 -16.00
C LEU A 186 -8.13 1.78 -16.57
N ASP A 187 -8.68 1.10 -17.59
CA ASP A 187 -10.05 1.35 -18.00
C ASP A 187 -11.04 0.93 -16.91
N VAL A 188 -12.25 1.50 -16.95
CA VAL A 188 -13.26 1.35 -15.88
C VAL A 188 -13.62 -0.12 -15.61
N THR A 189 -13.72 -0.94 -16.65
CA THR A 189 -14.10 -2.36 -16.50
C THR A 189 -13.00 -3.14 -15.78
N THR A 190 -11.78 -3.02 -16.26
CA THR A 190 -10.59 -3.65 -15.65
C THR A 190 -10.36 -3.14 -14.23
N GLN A 191 -10.61 -1.85 -13.97
CA GLN A 191 -10.51 -1.26 -12.63
C GLN A 191 -11.45 -1.95 -11.64
N ILE A 192 -12.72 -2.15 -12.00
CA ILE A 192 -13.72 -2.80 -11.13
C ILE A 192 -13.31 -4.25 -10.82
N GLU A 193 -12.83 -5.00 -11.81
CA GLU A 193 -12.36 -6.38 -11.62
C GLU A 193 -11.16 -6.44 -10.66
N VAL A 194 -10.15 -5.58 -10.88
CA VAL A 194 -8.96 -5.49 -10.03
C VAL A 194 -9.34 -5.13 -8.60
N LEU A 195 -10.24 -4.17 -8.40
CA LEU A 195 -10.70 -3.78 -7.07
C LEU A 195 -11.42 -4.89 -6.32
N LYS A 196 -12.29 -5.64 -7.02
CA LYS A 196 -12.98 -6.80 -6.43
C LYS A 196 -11.98 -7.88 -6.01
N ALA A 197 -11.02 -8.18 -6.87
CA ALA A 197 -9.96 -9.14 -6.57
C ALA A 197 -9.12 -8.69 -5.36
N PHE A 198 -8.72 -7.41 -5.30
CA PHE A 198 -7.99 -6.85 -4.16
C PHE A 198 -8.80 -6.97 -2.86
N LYS A 199 -10.04 -6.51 -2.86
CA LYS A 199 -10.92 -6.59 -1.67
C LYS A 199 -11.09 -8.03 -1.20
N SER A 200 -11.28 -8.97 -2.13
CA SER A 200 -11.41 -10.39 -1.82
C SER A 200 -10.17 -10.94 -1.12
N VAL A 201 -8.97 -10.67 -1.67
CA VAL A 201 -7.71 -11.17 -1.09
C VAL A 201 -7.41 -10.50 0.24
N ILE A 202 -7.57 -9.16 0.36
CA ILE A 202 -7.38 -8.42 1.62
C ILE A 202 -8.27 -9.02 2.72
N LYS A 203 -9.53 -9.27 2.42
CA LYS A 203 -10.48 -9.85 3.38
C LYS A 203 -10.14 -11.30 3.73
N GLN A 204 -9.77 -12.12 2.74
CA GLN A 204 -9.38 -13.51 2.96
C GLN A 204 -8.13 -13.65 3.82
N GLU A 205 -7.16 -12.76 3.65
CA GLU A 205 -5.90 -12.74 4.40
C GLU A 205 -6.04 -12.08 5.78
N GLY A 206 -7.13 -11.37 6.04
CA GLY A 206 -7.34 -10.60 7.26
C GLY A 206 -6.44 -9.36 7.38
N SER A 207 -5.83 -8.94 6.27
CA SER A 207 -5.05 -7.71 6.19
C SER A 207 -5.97 -6.49 6.27
N ALA A 208 -5.45 -5.36 6.77
CA ALA A 208 -6.11 -4.06 6.63
C ALA A 208 -5.53 -3.29 5.44
N ALA A 209 -6.25 -2.27 4.96
CA ALA A 209 -5.73 -1.43 3.89
C ALA A 209 -6.08 0.05 4.04
N ILE A 210 -5.12 0.90 3.65
CA ILE A 210 -5.34 2.33 3.38
C ILE A 210 -5.34 2.50 1.86
N TYR A 211 -6.46 2.91 1.30
CA TYR A 211 -6.62 3.15 -0.12
C TYR A 211 -6.67 4.65 -0.41
N VAL A 212 -5.70 5.17 -1.12
CA VAL A 212 -5.66 6.58 -1.56
C VAL A 212 -6.23 6.70 -2.94
N THR A 213 -7.22 7.57 -3.11
CA THR A 213 -7.80 7.89 -4.42
C THR A 213 -8.49 9.26 -4.43
N HIS A 214 -8.75 9.76 -5.61
CA HIS A 214 -9.64 10.91 -5.86
C HIS A 214 -10.95 10.48 -6.55
N ASP A 215 -11.12 9.19 -6.84
CA ASP A 215 -12.29 8.64 -7.54
C ASP A 215 -13.29 8.01 -6.55
N LEU A 216 -14.45 8.66 -6.41
CA LEU A 216 -15.54 8.20 -5.54
C LEU A 216 -16.17 6.89 -6.00
N SER A 217 -16.12 6.58 -7.30
CA SER A 217 -16.65 5.32 -7.83
C SER A 217 -15.82 4.12 -7.34
N VAL A 218 -14.53 4.29 -7.22
CA VAL A 218 -13.58 3.33 -6.63
C VAL A 218 -13.87 3.12 -5.14
N VAL A 219 -14.04 4.22 -4.40
CA VAL A 219 -14.31 4.19 -2.96
C VAL A 219 -15.56 3.36 -2.64
N ALA A 220 -16.63 3.55 -3.40
CA ALA A 220 -17.88 2.81 -3.22
C ALA A 220 -17.73 1.29 -3.40
N GLN A 221 -16.69 0.83 -4.13
CA GLN A 221 -16.44 -0.59 -4.39
C GLN A 221 -15.56 -1.24 -3.30
N ILE A 222 -14.60 -0.51 -2.76
CA ILE A 222 -13.56 -1.11 -1.92
C ILE A 222 -13.64 -0.71 -0.44
N ALA A 223 -14.01 0.54 -0.13
CA ALA A 223 -13.89 1.09 1.22
C ALA A 223 -15.00 0.59 2.17
N ASP A 224 -14.62 0.35 3.42
CA ASP A 224 -15.53 0.15 4.55
C ASP A 224 -15.75 1.50 5.27
N HIS A 225 -14.72 2.35 5.35
CA HIS A 225 -14.80 3.70 5.89
C HIS A 225 -14.06 4.71 4.99
N ILE A 226 -14.46 5.98 5.08
CA ILE A 226 -13.93 7.06 4.27
C ILE A 226 -13.43 8.19 5.16
N VAL A 227 -12.22 8.67 4.90
CA VAL A 227 -11.66 9.91 5.47
C VAL A 227 -11.53 10.92 4.35
N VAL A 228 -12.25 12.00 4.47
CA VAL A 228 -12.23 13.11 3.50
C VAL A 228 -11.21 14.15 3.94
N LEU A 229 -10.25 14.45 3.07
CA LEU A 229 -9.16 15.35 3.34
C LEU A 229 -9.26 16.62 2.49
N TYR A 230 -9.20 17.75 3.15
CA TYR A 230 -9.12 19.05 2.52
C TYR A 230 -8.03 19.90 3.15
N ALA A 231 -7.06 20.37 2.36
CA ALA A 231 -5.97 21.25 2.79
C ALA A 231 -5.22 20.78 4.05
N GLY A 232 -5.01 19.45 4.20
CA GLY A 232 -4.28 18.85 5.33
C GLY A 232 -5.12 18.58 6.59
N GLU A 233 -6.44 18.71 6.52
CA GLU A 233 -7.39 18.46 7.61
C GLU A 233 -8.44 17.41 7.19
N VAL A 234 -9.13 16.78 8.16
CA VAL A 234 -10.27 15.86 7.95
C VAL A 234 -11.57 16.64 8.07
#